data_e04fd7d1e9420e1e04854cbbdbdbbed7
#
_entry.id   e04fd7d1e9420e1e04854cbbdbdbbed7
#
_cell.length_a   1.000
_cell.length_b   1.000
_cell.length_c   1.000
_cell.angle_alpha   90.00
_cell.angle_beta   90.00
_cell.angle_gamma   90.00
#
_symmetry.space_group_name_H-M   'P 1'
#
loop_
_entity.id
_entity.type
_entity.pdbx_description
1 polymer ?
#
loop_
_entity_poly.entity_id
_entity_poly.type
_entity_poly.pdbx_seq_one_letter_code
_entity_poly.pdbx_strand_id
1 'polypeptide(L)'
;VKSIDVGYFTRDGRMESASDAEEYFIVCDKVEGAEYVKDLDRLRGGGEVRGEDEERASALAAYLADIHAVKRDDAQLYVRRIRELVGHSECIFGLTDSYPPRNEFITSEELRDIEKLSIDWRWKLKERAKRLCMVHGDFHPWNVMFRKGTDFTVLDRSRGEYGEAADDVSAMTINYLFFGLLKTEGNAIDRGFKKLYDLFFDVYLEKTGDYELLEVIQPFYAFRGLVVASPVWYPGISLDTRMKLFNFIRNVLEAEKFDYKGVSKYLEKP
;
A
#
# COMPACT_ATOMS: atom_id res chain seq x y z
N VAL A 1 0.87 -26.36 30.45
CA VAL A 1 0.20 -25.52 31.44
C VAL A 1 -1.15 -25.13 30.84
N LYS A 2 -2.23 -25.27 31.63
CA LYS A 2 -3.59 -24.90 31.20
C LYS A 2 -3.84 -23.44 31.55
N SER A 3 -4.31 -22.65 30.57
CA SER A 3 -4.84 -21.31 30.86
C SER A 3 -6.10 -21.41 31.71
N ILE A 4 -6.23 -20.52 32.69
CA ILE A 4 -7.34 -20.52 33.65
C ILE A 4 -8.34 -19.42 33.27
N ASP A 5 -7.84 -18.24 32.88
CA ASP A 5 -8.65 -17.06 32.59
C ASP A 5 -7.91 -16.13 31.63
N VAL A 6 -8.65 -15.21 31.00
CA VAL A 6 -8.17 -14.04 30.25
C VAL A 6 -8.82 -12.79 30.83
N GLY A 7 -8.06 -11.70 30.97
CA GLY A 7 -8.57 -10.48 31.60
C GLY A 7 -7.79 -9.24 31.20
N TYR A 8 -8.17 -8.10 31.79
CA TYR A 8 -7.53 -6.81 31.57
C TYR A 8 -7.32 -6.08 32.90
N PHE A 9 -6.38 -5.13 32.89
CA PHE A 9 -6.20 -4.21 33.99
C PHE A 9 -6.95 -2.90 33.72
N THR A 10 -7.74 -2.46 34.68
CA THR A 10 -8.38 -1.14 34.68
C THR A 10 -7.33 -0.03 34.90
N ARG A 11 -7.70 1.25 34.62
CA ARG A 11 -6.79 2.38 34.84
C ARG A 11 -6.33 2.57 36.28
N ASP A 12 -7.14 2.13 37.23
CA ASP A 12 -6.84 2.15 38.68
C ASP A 12 -6.13 0.86 39.14
N GLY A 13 -5.72 -0.01 38.20
CA GLY A 13 -4.88 -1.18 38.46
C GLY A 13 -5.64 -2.41 38.97
N ARG A 14 -6.96 -2.46 38.93
CA ARG A 14 -7.73 -3.66 39.24
C ARG A 14 -7.72 -4.63 38.09
N MET A 15 -7.71 -5.92 38.38
CA MET A 15 -7.80 -7.00 37.39
C MET A 15 -9.27 -7.41 37.25
N GLU A 16 -9.75 -7.41 36.00
CA GLU A 16 -11.09 -7.84 35.63
C GLU A 16 -11.02 -9.00 34.64
N SER A 17 -11.91 -9.99 34.79
CA SER A 17 -12.01 -11.10 33.87
C SER A 17 -12.69 -10.66 32.57
N ALA A 18 -12.26 -11.22 31.44
CA ALA A 18 -12.90 -11.12 30.15
C ALA A 18 -13.14 -12.50 29.52
N SER A 19 -13.23 -13.54 30.34
CA SER A 19 -13.38 -14.92 29.88
C SER A 19 -14.71 -15.23 29.20
N ASP A 20 -15.71 -14.36 29.35
CA ASP A 20 -17.03 -14.44 28.71
C ASP A 20 -17.14 -13.58 27.43
N ALA A 21 -16.07 -12.85 27.06
CA ALA A 21 -16.06 -12.10 25.82
C ALA A 21 -15.84 -13.03 24.62
N GLU A 22 -16.74 -12.94 23.64
CA GLU A 22 -16.59 -13.65 22.35
C GLU A 22 -15.75 -12.82 21.36
N GLU A 23 -15.91 -11.47 21.40
CA GLU A 23 -15.24 -10.57 20.48
C GLU A 23 -15.01 -9.19 21.14
N TYR A 24 -13.92 -8.53 20.76
CA TYR A 24 -13.62 -7.16 21.16
C TYR A 24 -13.87 -6.20 20.00
N PHE A 25 -14.41 -5.02 20.27
CA PHE A 25 -14.68 -4.02 19.27
C PHE A 25 -14.27 -2.61 19.74
N ILE A 26 -14.02 -1.73 18.76
CA ILE A 26 -13.77 -0.32 19.00
C ILE A 26 -14.99 0.47 18.49
N VAL A 27 -15.51 1.36 19.33
CA VAL A 27 -16.56 2.30 18.93
C VAL A 27 -15.92 3.62 18.57
N CYS A 28 -16.15 4.06 17.34
CA CYS A 28 -15.68 5.35 16.83
C CYS A 28 -16.87 6.22 16.39
N ASP A 29 -16.64 7.52 16.27
CA ASP A 29 -17.62 8.41 15.66
C ASP A 29 -17.87 8.01 14.21
N LYS A 30 -19.13 8.12 13.78
CA LYS A 30 -19.49 7.87 12.39
C LYS A 30 -18.87 8.94 11.49
N VAL A 31 -18.10 8.53 10.50
CA VAL A 31 -17.54 9.42 9.48
C VAL A 31 -18.52 9.54 8.32
N GLU A 32 -18.91 10.77 8.00
CA GLU A 32 -19.72 11.08 6.83
C GLU A 32 -18.81 11.31 5.61
N GLY A 33 -19.30 10.95 4.42
CA GLY A 33 -18.56 11.13 3.16
C GLY A 33 -18.74 9.95 2.21
N ALA A 34 -17.94 9.95 1.16
CA ALA A 34 -17.84 8.87 0.19
C ALA A 34 -16.41 8.36 0.10
N GLU A 35 -16.23 7.05 0.06
CA GLU A 35 -14.91 6.42 -0.13
C GLU A 35 -14.28 6.89 -1.43
N TYR A 36 -12.99 7.20 -1.41
CA TYR A 36 -12.25 7.67 -2.59
C TYR A 36 -12.25 6.66 -3.74
N VAL A 37 -12.36 5.38 -3.43
CA VAL A 37 -12.48 4.33 -4.47
C VAL A 37 -13.66 4.58 -5.41
N LYS A 38 -14.73 5.24 -4.97
CA LYS A 38 -15.88 5.59 -5.83
C LYS A 38 -15.52 6.58 -6.94
N ASP A 39 -14.57 7.49 -6.69
CA ASP A 39 -14.04 8.36 -7.73
C ASP A 39 -13.24 7.56 -8.76
N LEU A 40 -12.41 6.62 -8.29
CA LEU A 40 -11.64 5.75 -9.19
C LEU A 40 -12.57 4.82 -10.00
N ASP A 41 -13.63 4.29 -9.39
CA ASP A 41 -14.65 3.49 -10.11
C ASP A 41 -15.40 4.31 -11.16
N ARG A 42 -15.75 5.56 -10.87
CA ARG A 42 -16.34 6.49 -11.85
C ARG A 42 -15.40 6.71 -13.04
N LEU A 43 -14.11 6.93 -12.77
CA LEU A 43 -13.10 7.09 -13.82
C LEU A 43 -12.91 5.82 -14.64
N ARG A 44 -12.86 4.66 -13.99
CA ARG A 44 -12.79 3.35 -14.64
C ARG A 44 -14.02 3.09 -15.53
N GLY A 45 -15.19 3.48 -15.08
CA GLY A 45 -16.46 3.33 -15.81
C GLY A 45 -16.64 4.27 -17.01
N GLY A 46 -15.59 4.95 -17.47
CA GLY A 46 -15.62 5.86 -18.64
C GLY A 46 -15.70 7.33 -18.29
N GLY A 47 -15.64 7.70 -17.00
CA GLY A 47 -15.56 9.10 -16.59
C GLY A 47 -14.22 9.74 -17.00
N GLU A 48 -14.26 11.05 -17.27
CA GLU A 48 -13.07 11.86 -17.48
C GLU A 48 -12.53 12.40 -16.16
N VAL A 49 -11.21 12.61 -16.10
CA VAL A 49 -10.55 13.29 -14.97
C VAL A 49 -10.98 14.75 -14.94
N ARG A 50 -11.46 15.20 -13.80
CA ARG A 50 -11.92 16.57 -13.52
C ARG A 50 -10.92 17.27 -12.63
N GLY A 51 -11.00 18.59 -12.51
CA GLY A 51 -10.17 19.37 -11.59
C GLY A 51 -10.27 18.89 -10.14
N GLU A 52 -11.48 18.49 -9.69
CA GLU A 52 -11.67 17.94 -8.34
C GLU A 52 -10.88 16.63 -8.10
N ASP A 53 -10.75 15.77 -9.11
CA ASP A 53 -9.96 14.53 -9.00
C ASP A 53 -8.46 14.85 -8.82
N GLU A 54 -7.97 15.87 -9.54
CA GLU A 54 -6.58 16.36 -9.43
C GLU A 54 -6.33 17.04 -8.07
N GLU A 55 -7.27 17.86 -7.62
CA GLU A 55 -7.22 18.50 -6.30
C GLU A 55 -7.20 17.46 -5.17
N ARG A 56 -8.04 16.42 -5.26
CA ARG A 56 -8.07 15.31 -4.31
C ARG A 56 -6.76 14.52 -4.29
N ALA A 57 -6.24 14.13 -5.45
CA ALA A 57 -4.95 13.43 -5.54
C ALA A 57 -3.82 14.27 -4.94
N SER A 58 -3.79 15.58 -5.23
CA SER A 58 -2.83 16.53 -4.66
C SER A 58 -2.97 16.67 -3.14
N ALA A 59 -4.21 16.74 -2.62
CA ALA A 59 -4.48 16.85 -1.19
C ALA A 59 -4.03 15.59 -0.43
N LEU A 60 -4.22 14.41 -1.00
CA LEU A 60 -3.76 13.14 -0.44
C LEU A 60 -2.22 13.06 -0.39
N ALA A 61 -1.54 13.46 -1.47
CA ALA A 61 -0.08 13.53 -1.51
C ALA A 61 0.46 14.54 -0.48
N ALA A 62 -0.17 15.72 -0.38
CA ALA A 62 0.22 16.75 0.58
C ALA A 62 0.03 16.30 2.03
N TYR A 63 -1.07 15.61 2.33
CA TYR A 63 -1.33 15.03 3.65
C TYR A 63 -0.25 14.02 4.04
N LEU A 64 0.11 13.09 3.14
CA LEU A 64 1.19 12.15 3.42
C LEU A 64 2.52 12.88 3.64
N ALA A 65 2.83 13.90 2.84
CA ALA A 65 4.04 14.68 3.04
C ALA A 65 4.09 15.32 4.45
N ASP A 66 2.94 15.80 4.95
CA ASP A 66 2.86 16.41 6.29
C ASP A 66 3.05 15.40 7.41
N ILE A 67 2.41 14.23 7.35
CA ILE A 67 2.60 13.22 8.40
C ILE A 67 3.99 12.59 8.33
N HIS A 68 4.56 12.36 7.15
CA HIS A 68 5.89 11.80 6.97
C HIS A 68 7.04 12.76 7.40
N ALA A 69 6.73 14.06 7.55
CA ALA A 69 7.68 15.01 8.12
C ALA A 69 7.97 14.75 9.60
N VAL A 70 7.05 14.06 10.31
CA VAL A 70 7.23 13.70 11.73
C VAL A 70 8.14 12.49 11.82
N LYS A 71 9.42 12.70 12.12
CA LYS A 71 10.44 11.65 12.24
C LYS A 71 10.52 11.12 13.67
N ARG A 72 10.99 9.87 13.79
CA ARG A 72 11.27 9.21 15.06
C ARG A 72 12.63 8.54 15.02
N ASP A 73 13.43 8.73 16.05
CA ASP A 73 14.71 8.04 16.20
C ASP A 73 14.50 6.72 16.96
N ASP A 74 14.22 5.66 16.21
CA ASP A 74 14.03 4.30 16.75
C ASP A 74 14.42 3.27 15.68
N ALA A 75 15.72 3.00 15.59
CA ALA A 75 16.25 2.06 14.61
C ALA A 75 15.72 0.63 14.78
N GLN A 76 15.41 0.22 16.01
CA GLN A 76 14.88 -1.13 16.27
C GLN A 76 13.45 -1.25 15.73
N LEU A 77 12.61 -0.21 15.91
CA LEU A 77 11.26 -0.17 15.36
C LEU A 77 11.32 -0.19 13.83
N TYR A 78 12.21 0.61 13.20
CA TYR A 78 12.35 0.58 11.74
C TYR A 78 12.69 -0.81 11.21
N VAL A 79 13.72 -1.45 11.78
CA VAL A 79 14.11 -2.81 11.39
C VAL A 79 12.98 -3.82 11.58
N ARG A 80 12.16 -3.65 12.64
CA ARG A 80 10.97 -4.46 12.87
C ARG A 80 9.94 -4.25 11.75
N ARG A 81 9.65 -2.99 11.36
CA ARG A 81 8.71 -2.69 10.28
C ARG A 81 9.13 -3.28 8.93
N ILE A 82 10.42 -3.17 8.61
CA ILE A 82 10.95 -3.79 7.39
C ILE A 82 10.89 -5.33 7.46
N ARG A 83 11.05 -5.94 8.64
CA ARG A 83 10.83 -7.38 8.80
C ARG A 83 9.37 -7.75 8.59
N GLU A 84 8.43 -6.94 9.11
CA GLU A 84 6.99 -7.16 8.97
C GLU A 84 6.56 -7.05 7.50
N LEU A 85 7.09 -6.10 6.73
CA LEU A 85 6.84 -6.00 5.28
C LEU A 85 7.12 -7.30 4.52
N VAL A 86 8.19 -8.01 4.89
CA VAL A 86 8.58 -9.25 4.20
C VAL A 86 7.93 -10.47 4.82
N GLY A 87 7.96 -10.61 6.15
CA GLY A 87 7.68 -11.86 6.85
C GLY A 87 6.37 -11.92 7.62
N HIS A 88 5.52 -10.88 7.59
CA HIS A 88 4.21 -10.94 8.23
C HIS A 88 3.22 -11.77 7.40
N SER A 89 2.27 -12.44 8.07
CA SER A 89 1.24 -13.26 7.43
C SER A 89 0.30 -12.52 6.48
N GLU A 90 0.24 -11.20 6.56
CA GLU A 90 -0.57 -10.34 5.67
C GLU A 90 0.27 -9.57 4.65
N CYS A 91 1.60 -9.77 4.65
CA CYS A 91 2.53 -9.08 3.76
C CYS A 91 3.14 -10.06 2.76
N ILE A 92 4.38 -9.82 2.27
CA ILE A 92 4.91 -10.54 1.10
C ILE A 92 4.82 -12.06 1.27
N PHE A 93 5.35 -12.64 2.35
CA PHE A 93 5.32 -14.11 2.54
C PHE A 93 3.91 -14.66 2.68
N GLY A 94 3.06 -14.02 3.51
CA GLY A 94 1.69 -14.49 3.65
C GLY A 94 0.85 -14.35 2.36
N LEU A 95 1.15 -13.34 1.55
CA LEU A 95 0.52 -13.20 0.22
C LEU A 95 1.00 -14.27 -0.75
N THR A 96 2.31 -14.55 -0.83
CA THR A 96 2.83 -15.61 -1.71
C THR A 96 2.28 -16.97 -1.33
N ASP A 97 2.11 -17.28 -0.04
CA ASP A 97 1.46 -18.50 0.46
C ASP A 97 -0.03 -18.59 0.10
N SER A 98 -0.71 -17.44 -0.10
CA SER A 98 -2.14 -17.39 -0.43
C SER A 98 -2.46 -17.67 -1.90
N TYR A 99 -1.45 -17.66 -2.78
CA TYR A 99 -1.66 -17.94 -4.20
C TYR A 99 -1.93 -19.42 -4.44
N PRO A 100 -2.87 -19.78 -5.35
CA PRO A 100 -3.13 -21.17 -5.68
C PRO A 100 -1.88 -21.87 -6.20
N PRO A 101 -1.59 -23.12 -5.80
CA PRO A 101 -0.39 -23.86 -6.22
C PRO A 101 -0.33 -24.10 -7.74
N ARG A 102 -1.50 -24.07 -8.40
CA ARG A 102 -1.64 -24.19 -9.85
C ARG A 102 -2.46 -23.02 -10.35
N ASN A 103 -1.84 -22.16 -11.14
CA ASN A 103 -2.48 -21.02 -11.79
C ASN A 103 -1.77 -20.75 -13.13
N GLU A 104 -2.38 -19.91 -13.99
CA GLU A 104 -1.92 -19.65 -15.35
C GLU A 104 -1.06 -18.35 -15.45
N PHE A 105 -0.89 -17.62 -14.35
CA PHE A 105 -0.32 -16.27 -14.36
C PHE A 105 1.01 -16.12 -13.60
N ILE A 106 1.36 -17.06 -12.72
CA ILE A 106 2.65 -17.08 -12.03
C ILE A 106 3.00 -18.50 -11.57
N THR A 107 4.26 -18.87 -11.69
CA THR A 107 4.79 -20.14 -11.21
C THR A 107 5.27 -20.03 -9.76
N SER A 108 5.37 -21.18 -9.08
CA SER A 108 5.96 -21.23 -7.73
C SER A 108 7.43 -20.78 -7.72
N GLU A 109 8.14 -20.94 -8.84
CA GLU A 109 9.53 -20.47 -8.98
C GLU A 109 9.59 -18.95 -9.03
N GLU A 110 8.71 -18.30 -9.79
CA GLU A 110 8.61 -16.85 -9.84
C GLU A 110 8.18 -16.24 -8.50
N LEU A 111 7.25 -16.86 -7.78
CA LEU A 111 6.90 -16.43 -6.41
C LEU A 111 8.12 -16.52 -5.47
N ARG A 112 8.86 -17.64 -5.52
CA ARG A 112 10.10 -17.80 -4.74
C ARG A 112 11.15 -16.74 -5.08
N ASP A 113 11.26 -16.33 -6.35
CA ASP A 113 12.21 -15.31 -6.76
C ASP A 113 11.78 -13.90 -6.27
N ILE A 114 10.48 -13.61 -6.24
CA ILE A 114 9.94 -12.40 -5.58
C ILE A 114 10.33 -12.38 -4.09
N GLU A 115 10.20 -13.50 -3.39
CA GLU A 115 10.61 -13.62 -1.98
C GLU A 115 12.11 -13.37 -1.78
N LYS A 116 12.97 -13.98 -2.61
CA LYS A 116 14.42 -13.79 -2.56
C LYS A 116 14.81 -12.31 -2.75
N LEU A 117 14.28 -11.68 -3.81
CA LEU A 117 14.52 -10.25 -4.05
C LEU A 117 14.02 -9.39 -2.88
N SER A 118 12.88 -9.75 -2.28
CA SER A 118 12.34 -9.05 -1.10
C SER A 118 13.22 -9.21 0.13
N ILE A 119 13.89 -10.36 0.31
CA ILE A 119 14.89 -10.57 1.36
C ILE A 119 16.11 -9.68 1.11
N ASP A 120 16.59 -9.57 -0.11
CA ASP A 120 17.72 -8.69 -0.47
C ASP A 120 17.37 -7.23 -0.18
N TRP A 121 16.17 -6.78 -0.54
CA TRP A 121 15.65 -5.46 -0.21
C TRP A 121 15.55 -5.23 1.31
N ARG A 122 15.10 -6.22 2.07
CA ARG A 122 15.08 -6.14 3.53
C ARG A 122 16.46 -5.82 4.12
N TRP A 123 17.52 -6.41 3.60
CA TRP A 123 18.86 -6.14 4.06
C TRP A 123 19.34 -4.73 3.70
N LYS A 124 19.07 -4.25 2.49
CA LYS A 124 19.34 -2.87 2.06
C LYS A 124 18.61 -1.84 2.94
N LEU A 125 17.32 -2.07 3.19
CA LEU A 125 16.47 -1.14 3.95
C LEU A 125 16.86 -1.06 5.44
N LYS A 126 17.36 -2.12 6.06
CA LYS A 126 17.78 -2.10 7.48
C LYS A 126 18.78 -1.00 7.80
N GLU A 127 19.54 -0.54 6.84
CA GLU A 127 20.52 0.53 7.00
C GLU A 127 19.92 1.94 6.90
N ARG A 128 18.65 2.05 6.55
CA ARG A 128 17.93 3.30 6.31
C ARG A 128 17.06 3.76 7.49
N ALA A 129 17.43 3.40 8.74
CA ALA A 129 16.60 3.63 9.93
C ALA A 129 16.22 5.11 10.17
N LYS A 130 17.01 6.07 9.69
CA LYS A 130 16.69 7.51 9.74
C LYS A 130 15.44 7.90 8.97
N ARG A 131 14.93 7.00 8.10
CA ARG A 131 13.71 7.22 7.34
C ARG A 131 12.44 6.97 8.15
N LEU A 132 12.54 6.38 9.35
CA LEU A 132 11.38 6.12 10.22
C LEU A 132 10.58 7.41 10.44
N CYS A 133 9.35 7.40 10.02
CA CYS A 133 8.43 8.53 10.13
C CYS A 133 7.03 8.10 10.55
N MET A 134 6.20 9.06 10.93
CA MET A 134 4.78 8.81 11.13
C MET A 134 4.16 8.37 9.80
N VAL A 135 3.37 7.30 9.83
CA VAL A 135 2.67 6.74 8.65
C VAL A 135 1.20 6.48 8.98
N HIS A 136 0.40 6.33 7.96
CA HIS A 136 -0.93 5.73 8.09
C HIS A 136 -0.82 4.21 8.21
N GLY A 137 0.04 3.59 7.39
CA GLY A 137 0.35 2.16 7.36
C GLY A 137 -0.57 1.33 6.46
N ASP A 138 -1.72 1.89 6.02
CA ASP A 138 -2.61 1.23 5.05
C ASP A 138 -3.39 2.28 4.23
N PHE A 139 -2.66 3.23 3.61
CA PHE A 139 -3.22 4.39 2.93
C PHE A 139 -3.70 4.07 1.52
N HIS A 140 -4.83 3.40 1.41
CA HIS A 140 -5.45 3.03 0.13
C HIS A 140 -6.85 3.68 -0.04
N PRO A 141 -7.43 3.71 -1.28
CA PRO A 141 -8.64 4.47 -1.58
C PRO A 141 -9.89 4.10 -0.76
N TRP A 142 -9.98 2.89 -0.20
CA TRP A 142 -11.11 2.47 0.66
C TRP A 142 -11.00 3.03 2.07
N ASN A 143 -9.79 3.42 2.50
CA ASN A 143 -9.53 4.02 3.82
C ASN A 143 -9.56 5.56 3.80
N VAL A 144 -10.03 6.17 2.72
CA VAL A 144 -10.16 7.63 2.57
C VAL A 144 -11.62 7.98 2.29
N MET A 145 -12.20 8.83 3.14
CA MET A 145 -13.58 9.31 3.02
C MET A 145 -13.59 10.78 2.67
N PHE A 146 -13.94 11.13 1.44
CA PHE A 146 -14.12 12.52 1.01
C PHE A 146 -15.53 13.03 1.29
N ARG A 147 -15.60 14.28 1.75
CA ARG A 147 -16.80 15.10 1.83
C ARG A 147 -16.86 16.05 0.62
N LYS A 148 -16.92 17.34 0.82
CA LYS A 148 -16.94 18.33 -0.26
C LYS A 148 -15.51 18.76 -0.63
N GLY A 149 -15.20 18.80 -1.93
CA GLY A 149 -13.88 19.21 -2.43
C GLY A 149 -12.78 18.30 -1.89
N THR A 150 -11.79 18.91 -1.27
CA THR A 150 -10.61 18.21 -0.70
C THR A 150 -10.72 17.89 0.79
N ASP A 151 -11.89 18.12 1.41
CA ASP A 151 -12.12 17.76 2.81
C ASP A 151 -12.28 16.24 2.96
N PHE A 152 -11.38 15.58 3.68
CA PHE A 152 -11.40 14.12 3.86
C PHE A 152 -11.02 13.69 5.28
N THR A 153 -11.36 12.47 5.59
CA THR A 153 -10.93 11.74 6.79
C THR A 153 -10.29 10.42 6.37
N VAL A 154 -9.23 10.02 7.06
CA VAL A 154 -8.62 8.70 6.90
C VAL A 154 -9.14 7.73 7.95
N LEU A 155 -9.31 6.47 7.58
CA LEU A 155 -9.85 5.39 8.41
C LEU A 155 -8.78 4.30 8.58
N ASP A 156 -8.98 3.47 9.60
CA ASP A 156 -8.21 2.22 9.80
C ASP A 156 -6.69 2.39 9.84
N ARG A 157 -6.21 3.11 10.84
CA ARG A 157 -4.78 3.24 11.13
C ARG A 157 -4.32 2.12 12.06
N SER A 158 -4.59 0.87 11.70
CA SER A 158 -4.37 -0.30 12.55
C SER A 158 -2.93 -0.84 12.54
N ARG A 159 -2.15 -0.54 11.49
CA ARG A 159 -0.79 -1.10 11.30
C ARG A 159 0.30 -0.37 12.08
N GLY A 160 -0.04 0.58 12.92
CA GLY A 160 0.85 1.33 13.81
C GLY A 160 1.23 2.71 13.30
N GLU A 161 1.82 3.51 14.21
CA GLU A 161 2.00 4.95 14.00
C GLU A 161 3.25 5.30 13.18
N TYR A 162 4.27 4.44 13.19
CA TYR A 162 5.57 4.74 12.59
C TYR A 162 6.03 3.60 11.68
N GLY A 163 6.56 3.96 10.52
CA GLY A 163 7.03 3.06 9.48
C GLY A 163 7.88 3.76 8.43
N GLU A 164 7.90 3.20 7.23
CA GLU A 164 8.56 3.78 6.05
C GLU A 164 7.51 4.50 5.20
N ALA A 165 7.79 5.74 4.82
CA ALA A 165 6.92 6.56 3.97
C ALA A 165 6.51 5.86 2.66
N ALA A 166 7.40 5.01 2.14
CA ALA A 166 7.17 4.24 0.93
C ALA A 166 5.95 3.30 1.01
N ASP A 167 5.55 2.85 2.22
CA ASP A 167 4.36 2.02 2.40
C ASP A 167 3.09 2.77 1.99
N ASP A 168 2.88 3.97 2.56
CA ASP A 168 1.70 4.77 2.27
C ASP A 168 1.67 5.26 0.81
N VAL A 169 2.82 5.72 0.29
CA VAL A 169 2.92 6.19 -1.10
C VAL A 169 2.61 5.05 -2.07
N SER A 170 3.18 3.86 -1.86
CA SER A 170 2.91 2.71 -2.72
C SER A 170 1.47 2.22 -2.60
N ALA A 171 0.87 2.25 -1.40
CA ALA A 171 -0.50 1.81 -1.16
C ALA A 171 -1.52 2.64 -1.93
N MET A 172 -1.33 3.96 -2.02
CA MET A 172 -2.21 4.83 -2.82
C MET A 172 -1.90 4.69 -4.31
N THR A 173 -0.64 4.82 -4.70
CA THR A 173 -0.26 4.95 -6.11
C THR A 173 -0.41 3.66 -6.91
N ILE A 174 -0.26 2.47 -6.28
CA ILE A 174 -0.56 1.20 -6.95
C ILE A 174 -2.02 1.13 -7.41
N ASN A 175 -2.95 1.79 -6.71
CA ASN A 175 -4.35 1.81 -7.10
C ASN A 175 -4.59 2.65 -8.35
N TYR A 176 -3.89 3.77 -8.55
CA TYR A 176 -3.96 4.49 -9.83
C TYR A 176 -3.48 3.61 -11.00
N LEU A 177 -2.39 2.86 -10.81
CA LEU A 177 -1.90 1.92 -11.83
C LEU A 177 -2.91 0.80 -12.08
N PHE A 178 -3.42 0.19 -11.02
CA PHE A 178 -4.36 -0.93 -11.08
C PHE A 178 -5.67 -0.53 -11.79
N PHE A 179 -6.31 0.56 -11.36
CA PHE A 179 -7.52 1.04 -12.00
C PHE A 179 -7.27 1.49 -13.45
N GLY A 180 -6.11 2.06 -13.73
CA GLY A 180 -5.67 2.42 -15.08
C GLY A 180 -5.53 1.21 -16.00
N LEU A 181 -5.01 0.09 -15.49
CA LEU A 181 -4.94 -1.19 -16.21
C LEU A 181 -6.31 -1.82 -16.42
N LEU A 182 -7.23 -1.69 -15.47
CA LEU A 182 -8.59 -2.20 -15.60
C LEU A 182 -9.45 -1.44 -16.62
N LYS A 183 -9.10 -0.19 -16.92
CA LYS A 183 -9.84 0.67 -17.85
C LYS A 183 -9.44 0.45 -19.31
N THR A 184 -8.21 0.02 -19.57
CA THR A 184 -7.65 -0.11 -20.92
C THR A 184 -7.49 -1.56 -21.33
N GLU A 185 -7.80 -1.85 -22.62
CA GLU A 185 -7.30 -3.06 -23.27
C GLU A 185 -5.92 -2.79 -23.85
N GLY A 186 -4.93 -3.65 -23.57
CA GLY A 186 -3.57 -3.52 -24.06
C GLY A 186 -2.53 -3.12 -23.01
N ASN A 187 -1.32 -2.71 -23.46
CA ASN A 187 -0.15 -2.51 -22.59
C ASN A 187 -0.04 -1.11 -21.96
N ALA A 188 -1.03 -0.24 -22.14
CA ALA A 188 -0.97 1.13 -21.66
C ALA A 188 -1.83 1.34 -20.41
N ILE A 189 -1.31 2.10 -19.45
CA ILE A 189 -2.11 2.66 -18.37
C ILE A 189 -3.00 3.75 -18.96
N ASP A 190 -4.29 3.80 -18.57
CA ASP A 190 -5.17 4.89 -18.97
C ASP A 190 -4.55 6.27 -18.66
N ARG A 191 -4.67 7.20 -19.60
CA ARG A 191 -4.03 8.52 -19.50
C ARG A 191 -4.50 9.33 -18.30
N GLY A 192 -5.77 9.20 -17.93
CA GLY A 192 -6.34 9.89 -16.77
C GLY A 192 -5.75 9.38 -15.47
N PHE A 193 -5.69 8.06 -15.30
CA PHE A 193 -5.06 7.45 -14.13
C PHE A 193 -3.54 7.71 -14.07
N LYS A 194 -2.86 7.67 -15.22
CA LYS A 194 -1.43 8.04 -15.29
C LYS A 194 -1.20 9.49 -14.86
N LYS A 195 -2.09 10.41 -15.25
CA LYS A 195 -2.02 11.81 -14.83
C LYS A 195 -2.15 11.96 -13.31
N LEU A 196 -3.12 11.27 -12.68
CA LEU A 196 -3.29 11.31 -11.22
C LEU A 196 -2.09 10.70 -10.48
N TYR A 197 -1.55 9.61 -11.02
CA TYR A 197 -0.35 8.97 -10.51
C TYR A 197 0.86 9.91 -10.55
N ASP A 198 1.13 10.53 -11.69
CA ASP A 198 2.23 11.47 -11.85
C ASP A 198 2.08 12.69 -10.94
N LEU A 199 0.88 13.25 -10.89
CA LEU A 199 0.57 14.39 -10.04
C LEU A 199 0.80 14.09 -8.56
N PHE A 200 0.39 12.90 -8.10
CA PHE A 200 0.61 12.48 -6.72
C PHE A 200 2.11 12.46 -6.37
N PHE A 201 2.95 11.85 -7.22
CA PHE A 201 4.39 11.82 -7.01
C PHE A 201 5.02 13.21 -7.08
N ASP A 202 4.63 14.02 -8.08
CA ASP A 202 5.17 15.37 -8.24
C ASP A 202 4.90 16.22 -6.98
N VAL A 203 3.67 16.24 -6.50
CA VAL A 203 3.29 16.99 -5.28
C VAL A 203 4.02 16.45 -4.05
N TYR A 204 4.07 15.12 -3.89
CA TYR A 204 4.72 14.50 -2.75
C TYR A 204 6.23 14.81 -2.71
N LEU A 205 6.92 14.58 -3.82
CA LEU A 205 8.37 14.78 -3.92
C LEU A 205 8.75 16.26 -3.85
N GLU A 206 7.97 17.17 -4.45
CA GLU A 206 8.19 18.62 -4.34
C GLU A 206 8.06 19.08 -2.89
N LYS A 207 7.02 18.62 -2.18
CA LYS A 207 6.74 19.05 -0.82
C LYS A 207 7.72 18.47 0.21
N THR A 208 8.16 17.21 0.03
CA THR A 208 9.07 16.53 0.98
C THR A 208 10.54 16.73 0.67
N GLY A 209 10.91 16.88 -0.61
CA GLY A 209 12.30 16.76 -1.07
C GLY A 209 12.90 15.35 -0.93
N ASP A 210 12.08 14.34 -0.56
CA ASP A 210 12.53 12.96 -0.29
C ASP A 210 12.67 12.13 -1.57
N TYR A 211 13.64 12.46 -2.41
CA TYR A 211 13.95 11.67 -3.62
C TYR A 211 14.55 10.30 -3.31
N GLU A 212 15.05 10.06 -2.07
CA GLU A 212 15.51 8.75 -1.61
C GLU A 212 14.33 7.74 -1.54
N LEU A 213 13.08 8.21 -1.44
CA LEU A 213 11.89 7.37 -1.59
C LEU A 213 11.96 6.47 -2.82
N LEU A 214 12.47 7.00 -3.94
CA LEU A 214 12.56 6.25 -5.21
C LEU A 214 13.63 5.15 -5.17
N GLU A 215 14.48 5.10 -4.16
CA GLU A 215 15.51 4.08 -3.94
C GLU A 215 15.10 3.02 -2.91
N VAL A 216 13.92 3.17 -2.30
CA VAL A 216 13.44 2.28 -1.23
C VAL A 216 12.03 1.75 -1.43
N ILE A 217 11.26 2.30 -2.38
CA ILE A 217 9.83 1.99 -2.58
C ILE A 217 9.59 0.59 -3.18
N GLN A 218 10.60 -0.03 -3.79
CA GLN A 218 10.49 -1.24 -4.58
C GLN A 218 9.80 -2.41 -3.85
N PRO A 219 10.23 -2.83 -2.64
CA PRO A 219 9.57 -3.95 -1.95
C PRO A 219 8.16 -3.60 -1.44
N PHE A 220 7.86 -2.32 -1.23
CA PHE A 220 6.50 -1.88 -0.89
C PHE A 220 5.57 -2.00 -2.09
N TYR A 221 6.04 -1.67 -3.29
CA TYR A 221 5.30 -1.95 -4.52
C TYR A 221 5.12 -3.45 -4.78
N ALA A 222 6.11 -4.27 -4.45
CA ALA A 222 5.95 -5.72 -4.55
C ALA A 222 4.84 -6.21 -3.61
N PHE A 223 4.82 -5.75 -2.36
CA PHE A 223 3.75 -6.06 -1.41
C PHE A 223 2.37 -5.64 -1.96
N ARG A 224 2.22 -4.36 -2.32
CA ARG A 224 0.93 -3.83 -2.80
C ARG A 224 0.54 -4.42 -4.15
N GLY A 225 1.51 -4.71 -5.01
CA GLY A 225 1.31 -5.42 -6.28
C GLY A 225 0.76 -6.83 -6.08
N LEU A 226 1.31 -7.59 -5.12
CA LEU A 226 0.80 -8.92 -4.73
C LEU A 226 -0.64 -8.84 -4.24
N VAL A 227 -1.03 -7.81 -3.48
CA VAL A 227 -2.42 -7.61 -3.04
C VAL A 227 -3.36 -7.44 -4.24
N VAL A 228 -3.06 -6.47 -5.14
CA VAL A 228 -3.96 -6.18 -6.28
C VAL A 228 -3.92 -7.26 -7.37
N ALA A 229 -2.85 -8.08 -7.42
CA ALA A 229 -2.78 -9.24 -8.30
C ALA A 229 -3.43 -10.50 -7.70
N SER A 230 -3.82 -10.50 -6.43
CA SER A 230 -4.34 -11.69 -5.76
C SER A 230 -5.69 -12.15 -6.32
N PRO A 231 -5.85 -13.44 -6.63
CA PRO A 231 -7.14 -13.99 -7.04
C PRO A 231 -8.13 -14.10 -5.87
N VAL A 232 -7.66 -14.02 -4.63
CA VAL A 232 -8.50 -14.03 -3.43
C VAL A 232 -9.23 -12.69 -3.29
N TRP A 233 -8.50 -11.58 -3.43
CA TRP A 233 -9.05 -10.22 -3.28
C TRP A 233 -9.68 -9.70 -4.57
N TYR A 234 -9.13 -10.06 -5.73
CA TYR A 234 -9.56 -9.61 -7.05
C TYR A 234 -9.76 -10.78 -8.01
N PRO A 235 -10.78 -11.65 -7.79
CA PRO A 235 -11.00 -12.85 -8.61
C PRO A 235 -11.36 -12.53 -10.06
N GLY A 236 -11.96 -11.37 -10.32
CA GLY A 236 -12.53 -11.00 -11.63
C GLY A 236 -11.58 -10.24 -12.56
N ILE A 237 -10.30 -10.04 -12.23
CA ILE A 237 -9.38 -9.37 -13.15
C ILE A 237 -8.90 -10.32 -14.24
N SER A 238 -8.65 -9.76 -15.45
CA SER A 238 -8.20 -10.55 -16.61
C SER A 238 -6.82 -11.15 -16.37
N LEU A 239 -6.53 -12.27 -17.05
CA LEU A 239 -5.21 -12.89 -17.04
C LEU A 239 -4.12 -11.91 -17.50
N ASP A 240 -4.37 -11.14 -18.57
CA ASP A 240 -3.44 -10.13 -19.07
C ASP A 240 -3.10 -9.05 -18.03
N THR A 241 -4.11 -8.49 -17.37
CA THR A 241 -3.89 -7.50 -16.30
C THR A 241 -3.07 -8.10 -15.15
N ARG A 242 -3.35 -9.35 -14.78
CA ARG A 242 -2.64 -10.03 -13.69
C ARG A 242 -1.18 -10.29 -14.06
N MET A 243 -0.91 -10.73 -15.29
CA MET A 243 0.45 -10.91 -15.78
C MET A 243 1.24 -9.60 -15.81
N LYS A 244 0.62 -8.47 -16.20
CA LYS A 244 1.24 -7.15 -16.14
C LYS A 244 1.59 -6.72 -14.72
N LEU A 245 0.73 -7.01 -13.75
CA LEU A 245 1.01 -6.76 -12.34
C LEU A 245 2.21 -7.57 -11.84
N PHE A 246 2.35 -8.84 -12.26
CA PHE A 246 3.54 -9.64 -11.92
C PHE A 246 4.80 -9.15 -12.63
N ASN A 247 4.71 -8.73 -13.89
CA ASN A 247 5.84 -8.07 -14.58
C ASN A 247 6.27 -6.82 -13.81
N PHE A 248 5.30 -5.98 -13.39
CA PHE A 248 5.55 -4.79 -12.58
C PHE A 248 6.29 -5.14 -11.28
N ILE A 249 5.81 -6.13 -10.52
CA ILE A 249 6.43 -6.56 -9.27
C ILE A 249 7.90 -6.96 -9.49
N ARG A 250 8.17 -7.80 -10.49
CA ARG A 250 9.53 -8.28 -10.77
C ARG A 250 10.45 -7.17 -11.24
N ASN A 251 10.03 -6.42 -12.26
CA ASN A 251 10.84 -5.33 -12.82
C ASN A 251 11.13 -4.23 -11.79
N VAL A 252 10.18 -3.93 -10.89
CA VAL A 252 10.40 -2.94 -9.84
C VAL A 252 11.38 -3.46 -8.79
N LEU A 253 11.29 -4.73 -8.37
CA LEU A 253 12.23 -5.32 -7.42
C LEU A 253 13.67 -5.37 -7.95
N GLU A 254 13.86 -5.50 -9.26
CA GLU A 254 15.18 -5.50 -9.91
C GLU A 254 15.75 -4.10 -10.13
N ALA A 255 14.91 -3.05 -10.04
CA ALA A 255 15.35 -1.68 -10.27
C ALA A 255 16.07 -1.10 -9.06
N GLU A 256 17.30 -0.59 -9.24
CA GLU A 256 18.04 0.13 -8.18
C GLU A 256 17.32 1.42 -7.77
N LYS A 257 16.75 2.13 -8.75
CA LYS A 257 15.98 3.35 -8.55
C LYS A 257 14.70 3.30 -9.36
N PHE A 258 13.59 3.58 -8.71
CA PHE A 258 12.28 3.58 -9.33
C PHE A 258 12.07 4.84 -10.18
N ASP A 259 11.72 4.63 -11.45
CA ASP A 259 11.34 5.70 -12.38
C ASP A 259 9.83 5.83 -12.46
N TYR A 260 9.26 6.70 -11.61
CA TYR A 260 7.80 6.87 -11.57
C TYR A 260 7.22 7.50 -12.85
N LYS A 261 7.97 8.35 -13.55
CA LYS A 261 7.51 8.92 -14.84
C LYS A 261 7.43 7.85 -15.93
N GLY A 262 8.42 6.97 -15.98
CA GLY A 262 8.48 5.86 -16.91
C GLY A 262 7.83 4.57 -16.42
N VAL A 263 6.84 4.64 -15.51
CA VAL A 263 6.25 3.48 -14.81
C VAL A 263 5.73 2.39 -15.76
N SER A 264 5.26 2.75 -16.95
CA SER A 264 4.73 1.80 -17.94
C SER A 264 5.76 0.74 -18.37
N LYS A 265 7.06 1.06 -18.35
CA LYS A 265 8.12 0.09 -18.69
C LYS A 265 8.17 -1.13 -17.78
N TYR A 266 7.76 -0.95 -16.52
CA TYR A 266 7.74 -2.06 -15.56
C TYR A 266 6.58 -3.04 -15.78
N LEU A 267 5.61 -2.71 -16.64
CA LEU A 267 4.50 -3.60 -17.00
C LEU A 267 4.88 -4.57 -18.15
N GLU A 268 5.98 -4.29 -18.84
CA GLU A 268 6.46 -5.10 -19.94
C GLU A 268 7.07 -6.41 -19.40
N LYS A 269 7.03 -7.44 -20.23
CA LYS A 269 7.67 -8.72 -19.88
C LYS A 269 9.19 -8.50 -19.71
N PRO A 270 9.80 -9.00 -18.61
CA PRO A 270 11.25 -8.95 -18.40
C PRO A 270 12.05 -9.56 -19.51
#